data_71250a94ffe2cf1b2bf22fa263b19b11
#
_entry.id   71250a94ffe2cf1b2bf22fa263b19b11
#
_cell.length_a   1.000
_cell.length_b   1.000
_cell.length_c   1.000
_cell.angle_alpha   90.00
_cell.angle_beta   90.00
_cell.angle_gamma   90.00
#
_symmetry.space_group_name_H-M   'P 1'
#
loop_
_entity.id
_entity.type
_entity.pdbx_description
1 polymer ?
#
loop_
_entity_poly.entity_id
_entity_poly.type
_entity_poly.pdbx_seq_one_letter_code
_entity_poly.pdbx_strand_id
1 'polypeptide(L)'
;MKVIVLGAGIIGVSTAWHLLQQGHQVTVVDRQPDAALETSFANGAQISVSFCEPWAHAGAPFKVAKWLLRDDSPLLFRPRLDLHQWRWGLSFLTQCTDAAFERNVRQLVALGRYSHESLKQVVASTGIEYQRLERGILHFFSSAADFKAGAAGAELMRRYGVDRRVLGRDEVLKVEPALAAFGPNIHGGTFTPSDESGDAMVFTQRLAALCRARGAEFLHGTAIERVLSAGGQVSGVQVRPVQGGAARTLVADQYVAAMGSFTAPLLRPLGIWLNIYPAKGYSATLRLKRPQDASMVSLLDDTRKIAISRLGDHVRIAGTAELAGYDTSLTGATARIRCAALVQRYETLFPGVADTTEPHFWAGLRPSTPDNLPYIGRSRLPNLWLNTGHGTLGWTHGAGSGQALAELMSGQRPALQFGFCGDALPAARPSCAWALPCDQAAAAITPPPRQTWPS
;
A
#
# COMPACT_ATOMS: atom_id res chain seq x y z
N MET A 1 -6.92 18.13 -21.64
CA MET A 1 -7.06 19.02 -20.46
C MET A 1 -5.70 19.15 -19.77
N LYS A 2 -5.44 20.26 -19.08
CA LYS A 2 -4.31 20.41 -18.16
C LYS A 2 -4.66 19.77 -16.82
N VAL A 3 -3.81 18.89 -16.31
CA VAL A 3 -4.01 18.17 -15.03
C VAL A 3 -2.81 18.37 -14.13
N ILE A 4 -3.03 18.79 -12.89
CA ILE A 4 -1.99 18.82 -11.86
C ILE A 4 -2.18 17.61 -10.95
N VAL A 5 -1.14 16.76 -10.84
CA VAL A 5 -1.07 15.64 -9.93
C VAL A 5 -0.23 16.03 -8.71
N LEU A 6 -0.82 15.95 -7.53
CA LEU A 6 -0.20 16.30 -6.25
C LEU A 6 0.38 15.03 -5.62
N GLY A 7 1.70 14.91 -5.64
CA GLY A 7 2.48 13.76 -5.16
C GLY A 7 3.09 12.92 -6.28
N ALA A 8 4.39 12.66 -6.20
CA ALA A 8 5.17 11.83 -7.14
C ALA A 8 5.53 10.45 -6.57
N GLY A 9 4.71 9.88 -5.67
CA GLY A 9 4.78 8.48 -5.30
C GLY A 9 4.25 7.57 -6.40
N ILE A 10 4.30 6.24 -6.21
CA ILE A 10 3.82 5.25 -7.18
C ILE A 10 2.41 5.56 -7.68
N ILE A 11 1.50 6.01 -6.81
CA ILE A 11 0.12 6.32 -7.17
C ILE A 11 0.06 7.53 -8.10
N GLY A 12 0.75 8.63 -7.77
CA GLY A 12 0.75 9.84 -8.57
C GLY A 12 1.41 9.65 -9.93
N VAL A 13 2.55 8.97 -9.98
CA VAL A 13 3.27 8.71 -11.24
C VAL A 13 2.51 7.73 -12.14
N SER A 14 1.91 6.67 -11.57
CA SER A 14 1.03 5.78 -12.35
C SER A 14 -0.19 6.52 -12.91
N THR A 15 -0.78 7.41 -12.12
CA THR A 15 -1.88 8.26 -12.59
C THR A 15 -1.41 9.17 -13.74
N ALA A 16 -0.26 9.82 -13.57
CA ALA A 16 0.31 10.69 -14.60
C ALA A 16 0.56 9.94 -15.92
N TRP A 17 1.11 8.71 -15.84
CA TRP A 17 1.34 7.86 -17.00
C TRP A 17 0.06 7.59 -17.78
N HIS A 18 -1.00 7.14 -17.11
CA HIS A 18 -2.26 6.81 -17.78
C HIS A 18 -3.00 8.06 -18.28
N LEU A 19 -2.91 9.20 -17.59
CA LEU A 19 -3.43 10.49 -18.08
C LEU A 19 -2.74 10.95 -19.37
N LEU A 20 -1.42 10.79 -19.47
CA LEU A 20 -0.68 11.08 -20.70
C LEU A 20 -1.13 10.19 -21.86
N GLN A 21 -1.39 8.91 -21.59
CA GLN A 21 -1.92 8.01 -22.62
C GLN A 21 -3.31 8.41 -23.10
N GLN A 22 -4.12 9.08 -22.26
CA GLN A 22 -5.42 9.64 -22.62
C GLN A 22 -5.32 11.04 -23.26
N GLY A 23 -4.10 11.52 -23.58
CA GLY A 23 -3.86 12.80 -24.27
C GLY A 23 -3.96 14.03 -23.37
N HIS A 24 -3.88 13.88 -22.04
CA HIS A 24 -3.85 15.02 -21.12
C HIS A 24 -2.46 15.62 -21.01
N GLN A 25 -2.38 16.93 -20.71
CA GLN A 25 -1.13 17.62 -20.33
C GLN A 25 -1.00 17.50 -18.81
N VAL A 26 0.11 16.93 -18.32
CA VAL A 26 0.27 16.59 -16.91
C VAL A 26 1.46 17.33 -16.29
N THR A 27 1.21 17.98 -15.15
CA THR A 27 2.25 18.51 -14.25
C THR A 27 2.17 17.74 -12.94
N VAL A 28 3.25 17.14 -12.49
CA VAL A 28 3.37 16.44 -11.20
C VAL A 28 4.14 17.32 -10.22
N VAL A 29 3.62 17.48 -9.00
CA VAL A 29 4.25 18.33 -7.97
C VAL A 29 4.61 17.49 -6.75
N ASP A 30 5.87 17.56 -6.31
CA ASP A 30 6.32 16.85 -5.10
C ASP A 30 7.39 17.66 -4.35
N ARG A 31 7.38 17.56 -3.02
CA ARG A 31 8.35 18.22 -2.14
C ARG A 31 9.72 17.57 -2.16
N GLN A 32 9.80 16.30 -2.55
CA GLN A 32 11.06 15.56 -2.61
C GLN A 32 11.86 15.92 -3.87
N PRO A 33 13.18 15.75 -3.86
CA PRO A 33 14.04 16.08 -5.00
C PRO A 33 13.87 15.13 -6.19
N ASP A 34 13.22 13.97 -6.00
CA ASP A 34 12.85 13.04 -7.07
C ASP A 34 11.59 12.26 -6.71
N ALA A 35 11.07 11.48 -7.66
CA ALA A 35 9.92 10.63 -7.46
C ALA A 35 10.19 9.48 -6.47
N ALA A 36 9.14 9.01 -5.78
CA ALA A 36 9.15 7.84 -4.91
C ALA A 36 10.04 7.91 -3.65
N LEU A 37 10.40 9.08 -3.17
CA LEU A 37 11.28 9.22 -2.00
C LEU A 37 10.55 9.27 -0.65
N GLU A 38 9.24 8.96 -0.63
CA GLU A 38 8.48 8.79 0.63
C GLU A 38 8.00 7.33 0.78
N THR A 39 6.71 7.08 0.97
CA THR A 39 6.18 5.72 1.23
C THR A 39 6.52 4.70 0.14
N SER A 40 6.81 5.13 -1.07
CA SER A 40 7.23 4.27 -2.19
C SER A 40 8.74 3.94 -2.18
N PHE A 41 9.56 4.55 -1.30
CA PHE A 41 11.02 4.43 -1.30
C PHE A 41 11.50 3.03 -0.90
N ALA A 42 11.08 2.55 0.27
CA ALA A 42 11.58 1.28 0.81
C ALA A 42 10.46 0.47 1.50
N ASN A 43 9.37 0.25 0.76
CA ASN A 43 8.29 -0.64 1.16
C ASN A 43 8.71 -2.12 1.10
N GLY A 44 7.79 -3.07 1.34
CA GLY A 44 8.05 -4.50 1.33
C GLY A 44 8.41 -5.13 -0.02
N ALA A 45 8.44 -4.33 -1.09
CA ALA A 45 8.74 -4.74 -2.46
C ALA A 45 7.82 -5.85 -3.02
N GLN A 46 6.69 -6.14 -2.39
CA GLN A 46 5.74 -7.17 -2.81
C GLN A 46 4.59 -6.59 -3.63
N ILE A 47 4.24 -7.28 -4.71
CA ILE A 47 3.05 -7.08 -5.52
C ILE A 47 2.21 -8.33 -5.28
N SER A 48 1.30 -8.24 -4.31
CA SER A 48 0.62 -9.39 -3.73
C SER A 48 -0.89 -9.21 -3.78
N VAL A 49 -1.51 -9.75 -4.83
CA VAL A 49 -2.97 -9.83 -4.92
C VAL A 49 -3.53 -10.78 -3.87
N SER A 50 -2.76 -11.80 -3.52
CA SER A 50 -3.14 -12.78 -2.49
C SER A 50 -3.18 -12.22 -1.07
N PHE A 51 -2.62 -11.04 -0.83
CA PHE A 51 -2.61 -10.36 0.48
C PHE A 51 -3.60 -9.18 0.54
N CYS A 52 -4.56 -9.13 -0.38
CA CYS A 52 -5.62 -8.10 -0.42
C CYS A 52 -6.70 -8.33 0.65
N GLU A 53 -6.28 -8.50 1.90
CA GLU A 53 -7.14 -8.70 3.06
C GLU A 53 -7.18 -7.43 3.93
N PRO A 54 -8.37 -6.93 4.34
CA PRO A 54 -8.44 -5.77 5.22
C PRO A 54 -7.98 -6.10 6.65
N TRP A 55 -7.42 -5.13 7.34
CA TRP A 55 -7.03 -5.26 8.74
C TRP A 55 -8.24 -5.37 9.67
N ALA A 56 -9.36 -4.76 9.27
CA ALA A 56 -10.60 -4.80 10.04
C ALA A 56 -11.33 -6.13 9.81
N HIS A 57 -11.34 -6.98 10.83
CA HIS A 57 -12.08 -8.24 10.89
C HIS A 57 -12.66 -8.44 12.29
N ALA A 58 -13.63 -9.34 12.47
CA ALA A 58 -14.35 -9.52 13.73
C ALA A 58 -13.44 -9.78 14.96
N GLY A 59 -12.29 -10.42 14.76
CA GLY A 59 -11.30 -10.68 15.82
C GLY A 59 -10.32 -9.54 16.10
N ALA A 60 -10.25 -8.50 15.24
CA ALA A 60 -9.26 -7.44 15.34
C ALA A 60 -9.34 -6.63 16.66
N PRO A 61 -10.51 -6.23 17.18
CA PRO A 61 -10.59 -5.44 18.41
C PRO A 61 -9.94 -6.12 19.63
N PHE A 62 -10.16 -7.43 19.79
CA PHE A 62 -9.59 -8.20 20.90
C PHE A 62 -8.07 -8.28 20.83
N LYS A 63 -7.53 -8.34 19.62
CA LYS A 63 -6.08 -8.41 19.40
C LYS A 63 -5.42 -7.05 19.58
N VAL A 64 -6.03 -5.97 19.08
CA VAL A 64 -5.55 -4.61 19.32
C VAL A 64 -5.50 -4.34 20.82
N ALA A 65 -6.52 -4.73 21.59
CA ALA A 65 -6.52 -4.57 23.04
C ALA A 65 -5.33 -5.30 23.72
N LYS A 66 -5.02 -6.53 23.27
CA LYS A 66 -3.85 -7.30 23.78
C LYS A 66 -2.52 -6.66 23.39
N TRP A 67 -2.43 -6.02 22.22
CA TRP A 67 -1.23 -5.41 21.68
C TRP A 67 -0.92 -4.03 22.27
N LEU A 68 -1.93 -3.31 22.77
CA LEU A 68 -1.74 -2.01 23.42
C LEU A 68 -0.77 -2.07 24.62
N LEU A 69 -0.59 -3.26 25.20
CA LEU A 69 0.26 -3.49 26.36
C LEU A 69 1.68 -3.99 26.01
N ARG A 70 2.03 -4.08 24.72
CA ARG A 70 3.30 -4.68 24.27
C ARG A 70 3.99 -3.83 23.23
N ASP A 71 5.24 -3.40 23.49
CA ASP A 71 6.04 -2.60 22.55
C ASP A 71 6.58 -3.40 21.34
N ASP A 72 6.67 -4.73 21.47
CA ASP A 72 7.16 -5.64 20.44
C ASP A 72 6.06 -6.17 19.49
N SER A 73 4.82 -5.71 19.67
CA SER A 73 3.67 -6.15 18.86
C SER A 73 3.80 -5.75 17.37
N PRO A 74 3.25 -6.56 16.44
CA PRO A 74 3.22 -6.21 15.00
C PRO A 74 2.51 -4.89 14.71
N LEU A 75 1.49 -4.56 15.48
CA LEU A 75 0.77 -3.28 15.44
C LEU A 75 0.85 -2.60 16.80
N LEU A 76 1.36 -1.39 16.83
CA LEU A 76 1.43 -0.53 18.00
C LEU A 76 0.50 0.67 17.83
N PHE A 77 -0.36 0.90 18.80
CA PHE A 77 -1.21 2.09 18.86
C PHE A 77 -0.70 3.03 19.97
N ARG A 78 -0.30 4.24 19.58
CA ARG A 78 0.14 5.30 20.50
C ARG A 78 -0.99 6.33 20.60
N PRO A 79 -1.79 6.34 21.67
CA PRO A 79 -2.83 7.35 21.86
C PRO A 79 -2.25 8.77 21.84
N ARG A 80 -2.89 9.64 21.05
CA ARG A 80 -2.54 11.07 20.95
C ARG A 80 -3.78 11.92 21.20
N LEU A 81 -3.58 13.15 21.60
CA LEU A 81 -4.64 14.17 21.64
C LEU A 81 -4.93 14.68 20.21
N ASP A 82 -5.38 13.78 19.35
CA ASP A 82 -5.66 14.01 17.94
C ASP A 82 -7.05 13.41 17.61
N LEU A 83 -8.04 14.29 17.47
CA LEU A 83 -9.41 13.89 17.13
C LEU A 83 -9.48 13.04 15.85
N HIS A 84 -8.54 13.24 14.91
CA HIS A 84 -8.50 12.46 13.68
C HIS A 84 -8.11 11.01 13.95
N GLN A 85 -7.16 10.76 14.87
CA GLN A 85 -6.79 9.42 15.30
C GLN A 85 -7.98 8.68 15.91
N TRP A 86 -8.70 9.33 16.82
CA TRP A 86 -9.86 8.71 17.49
C TRP A 86 -11.01 8.47 16.53
N ARG A 87 -11.29 9.42 15.64
CA ARG A 87 -12.31 9.23 14.57
C ARG A 87 -11.95 8.04 13.68
N TRP A 88 -10.68 7.94 13.27
CA TRP A 88 -10.19 6.81 12.47
C TRP A 88 -10.37 5.49 13.24
N GLY A 89 -9.96 5.45 14.51
CA GLY A 89 -10.10 4.27 15.36
C GLY A 89 -11.55 3.81 15.55
N LEU A 90 -12.46 4.75 15.83
CA LEU A 90 -13.90 4.45 15.94
C LEU A 90 -14.46 3.91 14.62
N SER A 91 -14.09 4.54 13.50
CA SER A 91 -14.50 4.04 12.17
C SER A 91 -13.91 2.66 11.87
N PHE A 92 -12.67 2.38 12.29
CA PHE A 92 -12.07 1.05 12.16
C PHE A 92 -12.88 -0.01 12.91
N LEU A 93 -13.32 0.29 14.12
CA LEU A 93 -14.16 -0.64 14.91
C LEU A 93 -15.49 -0.95 14.22
N THR A 94 -16.11 0.01 13.53
CA THR A 94 -17.34 -0.23 12.76
C THR A 94 -17.14 -1.14 11.55
N GLN A 95 -15.91 -1.25 11.05
CA GLN A 95 -15.56 -2.18 9.97
C GLN A 95 -15.19 -3.59 10.46
N CYS A 96 -15.04 -3.80 11.77
CA CYS A 96 -14.68 -5.09 12.35
C CYS A 96 -15.87 -6.07 12.42
N THR A 97 -16.53 -6.31 11.29
CA THR A 97 -17.63 -7.26 11.11
C THR A 97 -17.36 -8.16 9.92
N ASP A 98 -17.91 -9.40 9.92
CA ASP A 98 -17.70 -10.35 8.82
C ASP A 98 -18.29 -9.80 7.50
N ALA A 99 -19.46 -9.14 7.55
CA ALA A 99 -20.08 -8.54 6.36
C ALA A 99 -19.23 -7.40 5.77
N ALA A 100 -18.65 -6.53 6.60
CA ALA A 100 -17.75 -5.47 6.13
C ALA A 100 -16.45 -6.07 5.58
N PHE A 101 -15.88 -7.06 6.27
CA PHE A 101 -14.68 -7.76 5.83
C PHE A 101 -14.87 -8.35 4.43
N GLU A 102 -15.93 -9.13 4.22
CA GLU A 102 -16.20 -9.79 2.93
C GLU A 102 -16.42 -8.77 1.79
N ARG A 103 -17.21 -7.73 2.04
CA ARG A 103 -17.42 -6.64 1.08
C ARG A 103 -16.10 -5.97 0.68
N ASN A 104 -15.21 -5.71 1.66
CA ASN A 104 -13.96 -5.00 1.45
C ASN A 104 -12.93 -5.90 0.75
N VAL A 105 -12.81 -7.19 1.12
CA VAL A 105 -11.95 -8.18 0.43
C VAL A 105 -12.29 -8.23 -1.06
N ARG A 106 -13.59 -8.35 -1.40
CA ARG A 106 -14.05 -8.42 -2.80
C ARG A 106 -13.51 -7.26 -3.62
N GLN A 107 -13.62 -6.03 -3.11
CA GLN A 107 -13.17 -4.84 -3.80
C GLN A 107 -11.63 -4.75 -3.88
N LEU A 108 -10.93 -5.08 -2.79
CA LEU A 108 -9.48 -5.06 -2.74
C LEU A 108 -8.87 -6.08 -3.72
N VAL A 109 -9.40 -7.31 -3.77
CA VAL A 109 -8.94 -8.33 -4.71
C VAL A 109 -9.27 -7.94 -6.16
N ALA A 110 -10.46 -7.38 -6.41
CA ALA A 110 -10.82 -6.91 -7.75
C ALA A 110 -9.84 -5.81 -8.22
N LEU A 111 -9.55 -4.81 -7.38
CA LEU A 111 -8.57 -3.76 -7.67
C LEU A 111 -7.16 -4.34 -7.82
N GLY A 112 -6.77 -5.30 -6.96
CA GLY A 112 -5.46 -5.96 -7.03
C GLY A 112 -5.25 -6.69 -8.36
N ARG A 113 -6.23 -7.48 -8.80
CA ARG A 113 -6.17 -8.18 -10.10
C ARG A 113 -6.12 -7.22 -11.28
N TYR A 114 -6.99 -6.19 -11.28
CA TYR A 114 -6.99 -5.16 -12.30
C TYR A 114 -5.66 -4.40 -12.34
N SER A 115 -5.09 -4.10 -11.18
CA SER A 115 -3.80 -3.42 -11.08
C SER A 115 -2.62 -4.29 -11.52
N HIS A 116 -2.64 -5.58 -11.20
CA HIS A 116 -1.60 -6.50 -11.64
C HIS A 116 -1.57 -6.64 -13.17
N GLU A 117 -2.75 -6.69 -13.80
CA GLU A 117 -2.85 -6.70 -15.26
C GLU A 117 -2.36 -5.38 -15.87
N SER A 118 -2.77 -4.23 -15.29
CA SER A 118 -2.28 -2.92 -15.70
C SER A 118 -0.75 -2.80 -15.58
N LEU A 119 -0.17 -3.30 -14.48
CA LEU A 119 1.28 -3.31 -14.29
C LEU A 119 2.00 -4.11 -15.38
N LYS A 120 1.49 -5.31 -15.70
CA LYS A 120 2.04 -6.14 -16.79
C LYS A 120 2.01 -5.43 -18.12
N GLN A 121 0.91 -4.74 -18.44
CA GLN A 121 0.78 -3.95 -19.66
C GLN A 121 1.77 -2.79 -19.70
N VAL A 122 1.95 -2.06 -18.58
CA VAL A 122 2.97 -1.00 -18.46
C VAL A 122 4.36 -1.59 -18.69
N VAL A 123 4.72 -2.68 -18.02
CA VAL A 123 6.02 -3.32 -18.18
C VAL A 123 6.25 -3.80 -19.62
N ALA A 124 5.27 -4.48 -20.21
CA ALA A 124 5.37 -4.99 -21.58
C ALA A 124 5.55 -3.86 -22.63
N SER A 125 4.87 -2.71 -22.41
CA SER A 125 4.94 -1.58 -23.35
C SER A 125 6.15 -0.67 -23.16
N THR A 126 6.82 -0.74 -22.01
CA THR A 126 7.90 0.18 -21.64
C THR A 126 9.26 -0.49 -21.48
N GLY A 127 9.30 -1.79 -21.21
CA GLY A 127 10.52 -2.50 -20.87
C GLY A 127 11.14 -2.09 -19.53
N ILE A 128 10.38 -1.48 -18.61
CA ILE A 128 10.89 -1.04 -17.31
C ILE A 128 11.41 -2.24 -16.53
N GLU A 129 12.68 -2.21 -16.18
CA GLU A 129 13.30 -3.14 -15.25
C GLU A 129 13.34 -2.52 -13.84
N TYR A 130 12.93 -3.29 -12.82
CA TYR A 130 12.83 -2.82 -11.43
C TYR A 130 13.17 -3.92 -10.43
N GLN A 131 14.17 -4.74 -10.77
CA GLN A 131 14.60 -5.90 -9.98
C GLN A 131 13.44 -6.88 -9.73
N ARG A 132 12.58 -7.04 -10.73
CA ARG A 132 11.38 -7.86 -10.70
C ARG A 132 11.74 -9.35 -10.57
N LEU A 133 11.03 -10.05 -9.69
CA LEU A 133 11.06 -11.50 -9.57
C LEU A 133 9.64 -12.05 -9.68
N GLU A 134 9.35 -12.74 -10.78
CA GLU A 134 8.09 -13.43 -11.05
C GLU A 134 8.15 -14.89 -10.53
N ARG A 135 8.42 -15.04 -9.24
CA ARG A 135 8.61 -16.34 -8.59
C ARG A 135 7.56 -16.65 -7.53
N GLY A 136 6.50 -15.88 -7.51
CA GLY A 136 5.45 -15.99 -6.50
C GLY A 136 5.83 -15.36 -5.17
N ILE A 137 4.89 -15.43 -4.23
CA ILE A 137 5.09 -15.06 -2.82
C ILE A 137 4.71 -16.26 -1.95
N LEU A 138 5.60 -16.60 -1.03
CA LEU A 138 5.44 -17.67 -0.06
C LEU A 138 5.22 -17.06 1.34
N HIS A 139 4.05 -17.32 1.92
CA HIS A 139 3.79 -17.07 3.33
C HIS A 139 4.16 -18.33 4.12
N PHE A 140 4.96 -18.22 5.16
CA PHE A 140 5.25 -19.32 6.05
C PHE A 140 4.80 -19.01 7.49
N PHE A 141 4.46 -20.06 8.22
CA PHE A 141 3.87 -19.96 9.55
C PHE A 141 4.69 -20.74 10.56
N SER A 142 5.06 -20.08 11.67
CA SER A 142 5.83 -20.67 12.77
C SER A 142 4.94 -21.21 13.91
N SER A 143 3.62 -21.18 13.75
CA SER A 143 2.67 -21.80 14.69
C SER A 143 1.56 -22.56 13.97
N ALA A 144 1.07 -23.64 14.57
CA ALA A 144 -0.02 -24.43 14.02
C ALA A 144 -1.34 -23.63 13.94
N ALA A 145 -1.58 -22.73 14.90
CA ALA A 145 -2.77 -21.89 14.91
C ALA A 145 -2.77 -20.88 13.76
N ASP A 146 -1.63 -20.23 13.50
CA ASP A 146 -1.49 -19.27 12.40
C ASP A 146 -1.56 -20.00 11.05
N PHE A 147 -0.96 -21.18 10.94
CA PHE A 147 -1.06 -22.00 9.72
C PHE A 147 -2.51 -22.37 9.41
N LYS A 148 -3.28 -22.80 10.41
CA LYS A 148 -4.72 -23.08 10.23
C LYS A 148 -5.49 -21.84 9.75
N ALA A 149 -5.19 -20.69 10.32
CA ALA A 149 -5.81 -19.43 9.90
C ALA A 149 -5.38 -19.02 8.48
N GLY A 150 -4.10 -19.18 8.14
CA GLY A 150 -3.56 -18.92 6.80
C GLY A 150 -4.16 -19.83 5.73
N ALA A 151 -4.40 -21.11 6.06
CA ALA A 151 -5.07 -22.05 5.16
C ALA A 151 -6.52 -21.62 4.87
N ALA A 152 -7.25 -21.13 5.90
CA ALA A 152 -8.59 -20.58 5.72
C ALA A 152 -8.57 -19.29 4.86
N GLY A 153 -7.58 -18.41 5.06
CA GLY A 153 -7.37 -17.24 4.20
C GLY A 153 -7.08 -17.61 2.74
N ALA A 154 -6.29 -18.67 2.51
CA ALA A 154 -6.03 -19.17 1.16
C ALA A 154 -7.30 -19.65 0.47
N GLU A 155 -8.20 -20.35 1.20
CA GLU A 155 -9.48 -20.76 0.67
C GLU A 155 -10.36 -19.56 0.30
N LEU A 156 -10.37 -18.52 1.14
CA LEU A 156 -11.06 -17.28 0.83
C LEU A 156 -10.54 -16.64 -0.46
N MET A 157 -9.22 -16.53 -0.62
CA MET A 157 -8.60 -15.94 -1.83
C MET A 157 -8.95 -16.74 -3.08
N ARG A 158 -9.00 -18.07 -3.01
CA ARG A 158 -9.41 -18.93 -4.13
C ARG A 158 -10.84 -18.65 -4.59
N ARG A 159 -11.78 -18.34 -3.68
CA ARG A 159 -13.15 -17.95 -4.06
C ARG A 159 -13.21 -16.68 -4.91
N TYR A 160 -12.21 -15.79 -4.75
CA TYR A 160 -12.06 -14.58 -5.56
C TYR A 160 -11.12 -14.76 -6.76
N GLY A 161 -10.75 -16.02 -7.08
CA GLY A 161 -9.97 -16.36 -8.27
C GLY A 161 -8.47 -16.09 -8.14
N VAL A 162 -7.94 -16.08 -6.90
CA VAL A 162 -6.50 -16.02 -6.63
C VAL A 162 -5.99 -17.42 -6.30
N ASP A 163 -5.04 -17.94 -7.08
CA ASP A 163 -4.44 -19.27 -6.88
C ASP A 163 -3.46 -19.26 -5.69
N ARG A 164 -4.00 -19.17 -4.47
CA ARG A 164 -3.23 -19.28 -3.24
C ARG A 164 -3.33 -20.71 -2.71
N ARG A 165 -2.21 -21.43 -2.79
CA ARG A 165 -2.11 -22.87 -2.47
C ARG A 165 -1.65 -23.05 -1.03
N VAL A 166 -2.24 -24.02 -0.32
CA VAL A 166 -1.82 -24.41 1.03
C VAL A 166 -0.73 -25.48 0.89
N LEU A 167 0.38 -25.31 1.59
CA LEU A 167 1.55 -26.14 1.52
C LEU A 167 1.90 -26.72 2.91
N GLY A 168 2.25 -27.99 2.97
CA GLY A 168 2.92 -28.59 4.13
C GLY A 168 4.37 -28.10 4.26
N ARG A 169 5.02 -28.40 5.40
CA ARG A 169 6.43 -28.02 5.65
C ARG A 169 7.36 -28.39 4.50
N ASP A 170 7.33 -29.65 4.07
CA ASP A 170 8.24 -30.16 3.05
C ASP A 170 8.02 -29.49 1.69
N GLU A 171 6.78 -29.14 1.39
CA GLU A 171 6.44 -28.38 0.17
C GLU A 171 6.94 -26.93 0.25
N VAL A 172 6.85 -26.29 1.44
CA VAL A 172 7.44 -24.97 1.69
C VAL A 172 8.94 -24.99 1.39
N LEU A 173 9.67 -26.00 1.89
CA LEU A 173 11.11 -26.16 1.67
C LEU A 173 11.47 -26.54 0.22
N LYS A 174 10.55 -27.15 -0.53
CA LYS A 174 10.73 -27.36 -1.98
C LYS A 174 10.56 -26.04 -2.77
N VAL A 175 9.62 -25.18 -2.36
CA VAL A 175 9.42 -23.86 -2.99
C VAL A 175 10.58 -22.92 -2.69
N GLU A 176 11.06 -22.90 -1.43
CA GLU A 176 12.18 -22.05 -1.00
C GLU A 176 13.18 -22.84 -0.14
N PRO A 177 14.17 -23.49 -0.80
CA PRO A 177 15.18 -24.29 -0.10
C PRO A 177 16.07 -23.50 0.87
N ALA A 178 16.24 -22.19 0.67
CA ALA A 178 17.02 -21.34 1.57
C ALA A 178 16.45 -21.28 3.00
N LEU A 179 15.17 -21.64 3.19
CA LEU A 179 14.55 -21.78 4.52
C LEU A 179 14.91 -23.06 5.25
N ALA A 180 15.74 -23.95 4.69
CA ALA A 180 16.03 -25.28 5.27
C ALA A 180 16.56 -25.21 6.71
N ALA A 181 17.43 -24.25 7.02
CA ALA A 181 17.97 -24.06 8.38
C ALA A 181 16.86 -23.72 9.41
N PHE A 182 15.82 -23.00 8.99
CA PHE A 182 14.67 -22.66 9.82
C PHE A 182 13.53 -23.68 9.72
N GLY A 183 13.62 -24.65 8.82
CA GLY A 183 12.60 -25.66 8.50
C GLY A 183 11.93 -26.34 9.70
N PRO A 184 12.67 -26.77 10.77
CA PRO A 184 12.07 -27.38 11.95
C PRO A 184 11.01 -26.50 12.65
N ASN A 185 11.09 -25.17 12.49
CA ASN A 185 10.17 -24.21 13.09
C ASN A 185 8.99 -23.86 12.18
N ILE A 186 8.89 -24.44 10.99
CA ILE A 186 7.82 -24.17 10.03
C ILE A 186 6.71 -25.21 10.20
N HIS A 187 5.47 -24.78 10.44
CA HIS A 187 4.31 -25.65 10.47
C HIS A 187 3.66 -25.86 9.09
N GLY A 188 3.86 -24.96 8.18
CA GLY A 188 3.36 -24.97 6.81
C GLY A 188 3.40 -23.59 6.19
N GLY A 189 2.81 -23.45 5.00
CA GLY A 189 2.80 -22.19 4.26
C GLY A 189 1.59 -22.04 3.35
N THR A 190 1.50 -20.87 2.72
CA THR A 190 0.66 -20.66 1.54
C THR A 190 1.47 -20.02 0.44
N PHE A 191 1.32 -20.47 -0.79
CA PHE A 191 2.08 -20.00 -1.95
C PHE A 191 1.16 -19.50 -3.06
N THR A 192 1.47 -18.33 -3.59
CA THR A 192 0.75 -17.76 -4.74
C THR A 192 1.72 -17.54 -5.88
N PRO A 193 1.69 -18.43 -6.91
CA PRO A 193 2.64 -18.36 -8.02
C PRO A 193 2.53 -17.09 -8.87
N SER A 194 1.35 -16.50 -8.94
CA SER A 194 1.07 -15.31 -9.74
C SER A 194 1.50 -14.00 -9.09
N ASP A 195 1.77 -14.00 -7.79
CA ASP A 195 2.30 -12.83 -7.10
C ASP A 195 3.77 -12.63 -7.47
N GLU A 196 4.27 -11.41 -7.30
CA GLU A 196 5.63 -11.06 -7.68
C GLU A 196 6.25 -10.06 -6.72
N SER A 197 7.54 -9.79 -6.88
CA SER A 197 8.24 -8.76 -6.14
C SER A 197 9.07 -7.88 -7.07
N GLY A 198 9.36 -6.64 -6.61
CA GLY A 198 10.19 -5.70 -7.34
C GLY A 198 10.28 -4.36 -6.63
N ASP A 199 11.29 -3.57 -6.98
CA ASP A 199 11.54 -2.30 -6.32
C ASP A 199 10.58 -1.21 -6.80
N ALA A 200 9.67 -0.80 -5.91
CA ALA A 200 8.68 0.23 -6.19
C ALA A 200 9.30 1.61 -6.48
N MET A 201 10.43 1.95 -5.83
CA MET A 201 11.14 3.21 -6.08
C MET A 201 11.71 3.22 -7.49
N VAL A 202 12.46 2.19 -7.85
CA VAL A 202 13.09 2.06 -9.18
C VAL A 202 12.03 2.09 -10.28
N PHE A 203 10.95 1.32 -10.11
CA PHE A 203 9.82 1.35 -11.05
C PHE A 203 9.25 2.75 -11.22
N THR A 204 8.94 3.42 -10.09
CA THR A 204 8.30 4.74 -10.11
C THR A 204 9.19 5.80 -10.74
N GLN A 205 10.49 5.81 -10.43
CA GLN A 205 11.44 6.76 -11.02
C GLN A 205 11.60 6.55 -12.52
N ARG A 206 11.72 5.30 -12.97
CA ARG A 206 11.79 4.97 -14.40
C ARG A 206 10.50 5.35 -15.13
N LEU A 207 9.33 5.09 -14.53
CA LEU A 207 8.06 5.50 -15.10
C LEU A 207 7.93 7.03 -15.15
N ALA A 208 8.39 7.75 -14.12
CA ALA A 208 8.45 9.21 -14.12
C ALA A 208 9.36 9.76 -15.24
N ALA A 209 10.49 9.12 -15.50
CA ALA A 209 11.36 9.48 -16.62
C ALA A 209 10.65 9.32 -17.97
N LEU A 210 9.89 8.23 -18.15
CA LEU A 210 9.07 8.01 -19.34
C LEU A 210 7.92 9.01 -19.47
N CYS A 211 7.31 9.43 -18.35
CA CYS A 211 6.32 10.51 -18.36
C CYS A 211 6.93 11.82 -18.83
N ARG A 212 8.15 12.17 -18.35
CA ARG A 212 8.88 13.37 -18.83
C ARG A 212 9.19 13.30 -20.32
N ALA A 213 9.64 12.15 -20.81
CA ALA A 213 9.90 11.94 -22.23
C ALA A 213 8.64 12.08 -23.10
N ARG A 214 7.46 11.93 -22.51
CA ARG A 214 6.14 12.15 -23.15
C ARG A 214 5.56 13.54 -22.88
N GLY A 215 6.36 14.47 -22.34
CA GLY A 215 5.98 15.88 -22.15
C GLY A 215 5.34 16.20 -20.80
N ALA A 216 5.36 15.29 -19.81
CA ALA A 216 4.94 15.66 -18.46
C ALA A 216 5.99 16.57 -17.79
N GLU A 217 5.52 17.59 -17.10
CA GLU A 217 6.36 18.42 -16.24
C GLU A 217 6.41 17.83 -14.82
N PHE A 218 7.60 17.80 -14.20
CA PHE A 218 7.77 17.40 -12.80
C PHE A 218 8.39 18.56 -12.01
N LEU A 219 7.64 19.10 -11.09
CA LEU A 219 8.07 20.15 -10.15
C LEU A 219 8.50 19.49 -8.83
N HIS A 220 9.71 18.92 -8.86
CA HIS A 220 10.34 18.36 -7.66
C HIS A 220 10.88 19.47 -6.74
N GLY A 221 11.15 19.15 -5.47
CA GLY A 221 11.59 20.11 -4.47
C GLY A 221 10.56 21.22 -4.21
N THR A 222 9.27 20.95 -4.49
CA THR A 222 8.18 21.93 -4.46
C THR A 222 7.10 21.47 -3.48
N ALA A 223 7.03 22.14 -2.32
CA ALA A 223 6.03 21.87 -1.30
C ALA A 223 4.67 22.38 -1.74
N ILE A 224 3.64 21.56 -1.54
CA ILE A 224 2.25 21.92 -1.72
C ILE A 224 1.75 22.47 -0.40
N GLU A 225 1.48 23.78 -0.34
CA GLU A 225 1.07 24.45 0.89
C GLU A 225 -0.45 24.34 1.13
N ARG A 226 -1.23 24.61 0.10
CA ARG A 226 -2.72 24.55 0.18
C ARG A 226 -3.36 24.47 -1.20
N VAL A 227 -4.56 23.92 -1.21
CA VAL A 227 -5.46 23.94 -2.36
C VAL A 227 -6.43 25.12 -2.18
N LEU A 228 -6.53 25.97 -3.19
CA LEU A 228 -7.40 27.15 -3.20
C LEU A 228 -8.72 26.79 -3.88
N SER A 229 -9.83 27.33 -3.39
CA SER A 229 -11.14 27.11 -4.00
C SER A 229 -11.91 28.42 -4.13
N ALA A 230 -12.63 28.58 -5.24
CA ALA A 230 -13.53 29.67 -5.51
C ALA A 230 -14.68 29.17 -6.39
N GLY A 231 -15.88 29.69 -6.21
CA GLY A 231 -17.03 29.30 -7.03
C GLY A 231 -17.39 27.81 -6.98
N GLY A 232 -17.12 27.13 -5.85
CA GLY A 232 -17.45 25.70 -5.69
C GLY A 232 -16.49 24.73 -6.39
N GLN A 233 -15.35 25.19 -6.87
CA GLN A 233 -14.31 24.38 -7.52
C GLN A 233 -12.91 24.78 -7.06
N VAL A 234 -11.90 23.97 -7.35
CA VAL A 234 -10.49 24.33 -7.14
C VAL A 234 -10.12 25.45 -8.11
N SER A 235 -9.61 26.56 -7.60
CA SER A 235 -9.11 27.70 -8.38
C SER A 235 -7.60 27.67 -8.59
N GLY A 236 -6.86 26.85 -7.83
CA GLY A 236 -5.43 26.68 -7.95
C GLY A 236 -4.83 25.95 -6.76
N VAL A 237 -3.53 25.66 -6.87
CA VAL A 237 -2.74 25.07 -5.81
C VAL A 237 -1.56 25.97 -5.49
N GLN A 238 -1.46 26.41 -4.24
CA GLN A 238 -0.34 27.21 -3.79
C GLN A 238 0.84 26.29 -3.46
N VAL A 239 1.97 26.59 -4.08
CA VAL A 239 3.21 25.83 -3.93
C VAL A 239 4.38 26.74 -3.59
N ARG A 240 5.41 26.19 -2.94
CA ARG A 240 6.64 26.89 -2.59
C ARG A 240 7.84 25.97 -2.78
N PRO A 241 8.97 26.44 -3.35
CA PRO A 241 10.21 25.68 -3.35
C PRO A 241 10.67 25.32 -1.92
N VAL A 242 11.04 24.06 -1.68
CA VAL A 242 11.48 23.58 -0.35
C VAL A 242 12.74 24.30 0.12
N GLN A 243 13.62 24.69 -0.80
CA GLN A 243 14.85 25.44 -0.52
C GLN A 243 14.60 26.93 -0.19
N GLY A 244 13.35 27.36 -0.15
CA GLY A 244 12.95 28.74 0.09
C GLY A 244 12.62 29.47 -1.21
N GLY A 245 11.96 30.62 -1.09
CA GLY A 245 11.51 31.43 -2.21
C GLY A 245 10.04 31.84 -2.10
N ALA A 246 9.57 32.58 -3.08
CA ALA A 246 8.19 33.05 -3.12
C ALA A 246 7.21 31.89 -3.42
N ALA A 247 6.09 31.90 -2.71
CA ALA A 247 4.97 31.03 -3.06
C ALA A 247 4.38 31.46 -4.40
N ARG A 248 3.95 30.47 -5.20
CA ARG A 248 3.21 30.71 -6.45
C ARG A 248 1.98 29.83 -6.54
N THR A 249 1.01 30.25 -7.33
CA THR A 249 -0.20 29.45 -7.58
C THR A 249 -0.11 28.78 -8.93
N LEU A 250 -0.30 27.48 -8.93
CA LEU A 250 -0.44 26.67 -10.14
C LEU A 250 -1.93 26.52 -10.46
N VAL A 251 -2.28 26.70 -11.74
CA VAL A 251 -3.67 26.61 -12.22
C VAL A 251 -3.77 25.58 -13.35
N ALA A 252 -4.79 24.72 -13.28
CA ALA A 252 -5.10 23.69 -14.26
C ALA A 252 -6.63 23.49 -14.39
N ASP A 253 -7.05 22.70 -15.38
CA ASP A 253 -8.44 22.33 -15.56
C ASP A 253 -8.90 21.33 -14.49
N GLN A 254 -8.00 20.39 -14.11
CA GLN A 254 -8.26 19.31 -13.18
C GLN A 254 -7.08 19.11 -12.22
N TYR A 255 -7.38 18.59 -11.03
CA TYR A 255 -6.39 18.32 -9.98
C TYR A 255 -6.58 16.92 -9.44
N VAL A 256 -5.49 16.21 -9.17
CA VAL A 256 -5.49 14.88 -8.55
C VAL A 256 -4.72 14.92 -7.25
N ALA A 257 -5.37 14.52 -6.15
CA ALA A 257 -4.72 14.40 -4.84
C ALA A 257 -4.20 12.97 -4.63
N ALA A 258 -2.87 12.77 -4.73
CA ALA A 258 -2.17 11.50 -4.63
C ALA A 258 -1.04 11.50 -3.59
N MET A 259 -1.17 12.31 -2.52
CA MET A 259 -0.13 12.55 -1.50
C MET A 259 -0.16 11.54 -0.34
N GLY A 260 -0.76 10.36 -0.52
CA GLY A 260 -0.82 9.35 0.52
C GLY A 260 -1.41 9.88 1.84
N SER A 261 -0.69 9.69 2.96
CA SER A 261 -1.12 10.14 4.28
C SER A 261 -1.31 11.66 4.38
N PHE A 262 -0.61 12.45 3.58
CA PHE A 262 -0.69 13.91 3.60
C PHE A 262 -1.90 14.47 2.84
N THR A 263 -2.66 13.64 2.12
CA THR A 263 -3.88 14.09 1.42
C THR A 263 -4.96 14.56 2.38
N ALA A 264 -5.18 13.84 3.48
CA ALA A 264 -6.23 14.18 4.44
C ALA A 264 -6.04 15.57 5.09
N PRO A 265 -4.87 15.92 5.66
CA PRO A 265 -4.65 17.26 6.21
C PRO A 265 -4.67 18.35 5.14
N LEU A 266 -4.21 18.10 3.92
CA LEU A 266 -4.23 19.07 2.82
C LEU A 266 -5.66 19.46 2.43
N LEU A 267 -6.60 18.51 2.39
CA LEU A 267 -7.95 18.74 1.91
C LEU A 267 -8.95 19.14 3.01
N ARG A 268 -8.58 18.95 4.28
CA ARG A 268 -9.43 19.32 5.43
C ARG A 268 -9.88 20.78 5.45
N PRO A 269 -9.02 21.78 5.14
CA PRO A 269 -9.45 23.18 5.09
C PRO A 269 -10.54 23.46 4.04
N LEU A 270 -10.64 22.63 3.01
CA LEU A 270 -11.71 22.68 2.02
C LEU A 270 -13.01 22.00 2.50
N GLY A 271 -13.04 21.47 3.74
CA GLY A 271 -14.15 20.68 4.28
C GLY A 271 -14.27 19.29 3.65
N ILE A 272 -13.21 18.77 3.00
CA ILE A 272 -13.13 17.39 2.50
C ILE A 272 -12.46 16.52 3.57
N TRP A 273 -13.26 15.69 4.20
CA TRP A 273 -12.83 14.86 5.33
C TRP A 273 -12.55 13.42 4.85
N LEU A 274 -11.29 13.12 4.60
CA LEU A 274 -10.84 11.76 4.29
C LEU A 274 -10.40 11.05 5.57
N ASN A 275 -10.91 9.86 5.78
CA ASN A 275 -10.56 9.07 6.97
C ASN A 275 -9.28 8.26 6.72
N ILE A 276 -8.18 8.96 6.48
CA ILE A 276 -6.85 8.38 6.26
C ILE A 276 -5.98 8.72 7.46
N TYR A 277 -5.44 7.71 8.15
CA TYR A 277 -4.48 7.91 9.23
C TYR A 277 -3.14 7.25 8.89
N PRO A 278 -2.00 7.89 9.19
CA PRO A 278 -0.69 7.33 8.90
C PRO A 278 -0.38 6.14 9.79
N ALA A 279 -0.05 5.00 9.18
CA ALA A 279 0.52 3.85 9.86
C ALA A 279 2.00 3.76 9.51
N LYS A 280 2.86 4.16 10.44
CA LYS A 280 4.32 4.12 10.30
C LYS A 280 4.77 2.67 10.18
N GLY A 281 5.51 2.36 9.13
CA GLY A 281 6.15 1.07 8.92
C GLY A 281 7.65 1.23 8.87
N TYR A 282 8.37 0.15 9.11
CA TYR A 282 9.81 0.12 9.14
C TYR A 282 10.36 -0.86 8.10
N SER A 283 11.53 -0.56 7.56
CA SER A 283 12.28 -1.51 6.75
C SER A 283 13.78 -1.42 7.02
N ALA A 284 14.46 -2.53 6.75
CA ALA A 284 15.91 -2.64 6.69
C ALA A 284 16.30 -3.20 5.33
N THR A 285 17.27 -2.57 4.66
CA THR A 285 17.87 -3.09 3.43
C THR A 285 19.29 -3.50 3.74
N LEU A 286 19.65 -4.76 3.45
CA LEU A 286 20.94 -5.36 3.74
C LEU A 286 21.60 -5.80 2.44
N ARG A 287 22.91 -5.64 2.32
CA ARG A 287 23.69 -6.20 1.22
C ARG A 287 23.87 -7.71 1.42
N LEU A 288 23.70 -8.49 0.39
CA LEU A 288 23.93 -9.92 0.43
C LEU A 288 25.44 -10.24 0.37
N LYS A 289 25.95 -11.00 1.35
CA LYS A 289 27.30 -11.55 1.36
C LYS A 289 27.38 -12.86 0.57
N ARG A 290 26.31 -13.65 0.65
CA ARG A 290 26.19 -14.95 -0.05
C ARG A 290 24.88 -14.95 -0.86
N PRO A 291 24.84 -14.30 -2.03
CA PRO A 291 23.62 -14.16 -2.82
C PRO A 291 23.01 -15.50 -3.27
N GLN A 292 23.83 -16.56 -3.41
CA GLN A 292 23.39 -17.91 -3.77
C GLN A 292 22.57 -18.58 -2.66
N ASP A 293 22.77 -18.19 -1.40
CA ASP A 293 22.09 -18.75 -0.22
C ASP A 293 20.85 -17.92 0.19
N ALA A 294 20.61 -16.78 -0.49
CA ALA A 294 19.47 -15.93 -0.22
C ALA A 294 18.20 -16.47 -0.90
N SER A 295 17.04 -16.15 -0.30
CA SER A 295 15.75 -16.54 -0.88
C SER A 295 15.56 -15.99 -2.28
N MET A 296 15.06 -16.82 -3.18
CA MET A 296 14.67 -16.44 -4.54
C MET A 296 13.18 -16.14 -4.66
N VAL A 297 12.36 -16.67 -3.75
CA VAL A 297 10.94 -16.36 -3.63
C VAL A 297 10.78 -15.24 -2.61
N SER A 298 9.92 -14.28 -2.89
CA SER A 298 9.58 -13.28 -1.87
C SER A 298 8.78 -13.93 -0.75
N LEU A 299 9.14 -13.64 0.50
CA LEU A 299 8.62 -14.30 1.67
C LEU A 299 7.76 -13.35 2.51
N LEU A 300 6.72 -13.89 3.14
CA LEU A 300 6.05 -13.27 4.26
C LEU A 300 6.15 -14.20 5.48
N ASP A 301 6.89 -13.77 6.50
CA ASP A 301 6.77 -14.37 7.83
C ASP A 301 5.44 -13.91 8.43
N ASP A 302 4.43 -14.73 8.28
CA ASP A 302 3.07 -14.34 8.61
C ASP A 302 2.87 -14.25 10.13
N THR A 303 3.59 -15.05 10.90
CA THR A 303 3.58 -15.00 12.37
C THR A 303 4.12 -13.66 12.91
N ARG A 304 5.11 -13.06 12.22
CA ARG A 304 5.74 -11.80 12.61
C ARG A 304 5.27 -10.59 11.78
N LYS A 305 4.50 -10.84 10.70
CA LYS A 305 4.08 -9.81 9.72
C LYS A 305 5.26 -9.06 9.11
N ILE A 306 6.28 -9.81 8.70
CA ILE A 306 7.51 -9.31 8.09
C ILE A 306 7.64 -9.84 6.67
N ALA A 307 7.67 -8.94 5.69
CA ALA A 307 7.97 -9.22 4.30
C ALA A 307 9.48 -9.24 4.09
N ILE A 308 9.98 -10.19 3.29
CA ILE A 308 11.38 -10.34 2.94
C ILE A 308 11.46 -10.51 1.42
N SER A 309 12.06 -9.55 0.74
CA SER A 309 12.15 -9.55 -0.72
C SER A 309 13.58 -9.30 -1.16
N ARG A 310 14.07 -10.14 -2.08
CA ARG A 310 15.35 -9.93 -2.73
C ARG A 310 15.26 -8.86 -3.80
N LEU A 311 16.21 -7.93 -3.83
CA LEU A 311 16.33 -6.84 -4.78
C LEU A 311 17.77 -6.80 -5.32
N GLY A 312 18.03 -7.58 -6.37
CA GLY A 312 19.37 -7.74 -6.92
C GLY A 312 20.34 -8.36 -5.91
N ASP A 313 21.37 -7.61 -5.52
CA ASP A 313 22.40 -7.98 -4.53
C ASP A 313 22.04 -7.53 -3.09
N HIS A 314 20.82 -7.06 -2.88
CA HIS A 314 20.27 -6.66 -1.59
C HIS A 314 19.06 -7.51 -1.21
N VAL A 315 18.75 -7.52 0.07
CA VAL A 315 17.49 -8.00 0.62
C VAL A 315 16.82 -6.89 1.41
N ARG A 316 15.51 -6.72 1.21
CA ARG A 316 14.69 -5.79 1.98
C ARG A 316 13.79 -6.55 2.93
N ILE A 317 13.86 -6.19 4.20
CA ILE A 317 13.04 -6.72 5.27
C ILE A 317 12.14 -5.59 5.73
N ALA A 318 10.83 -5.74 5.59
CA ALA A 318 9.87 -4.70 5.94
C ALA A 318 8.74 -5.28 6.77
N GLY A 319 8.35 -4.57 7.82
CA GLY A 319 7.28 -5.08 8.67
C GLY A 319 6.81 -4.06 9.69
N THR A 320 5.96 -4.54 10.56
CA THR A 320 5.37 -3.84 11.69
C THR A 320 4.59 -2.58 11.30
N ALA A 321 3.73 -2.11 12.17
CA ALA A 321 2.97 -0.88 12.00
C ALA A 321 2.85 -0.13 13.33
N GLU A 322 2.87 1.21 13.26
CA GLU A 322 2.70 2.06 14.42
C GLU A 322 1.76 3.22 14.07
N LEU A 323 0.68 3.36 14.82
CA LEU A 323 -0.28 4.46 14.71
C LEU A 323 0.12 5.56 15.69
N ALA A 324 1.10 6.39 15.31
CA ALA A 324 1.72 7.42 16.15
C ALA A 324 1.78 8.81 15.50
N GLY A 325 0.96 9.08 14.48
CA GLY A 325 0.95 10.34 13.73
C GLY A 325 1.99 10.39 12.62
N TYR A 326 2.47 11.58 12.27
CA TYR A 326 3.23 11.83 11.04
C TYR A 326 4.76 11.79 11.19
N ASP A 327 5.27 11.42 12.35
CA ASP A 327 6.72 11.34 12.60
C ASP A 327 7.33 10.09 11.95
N THR A 328 8.28 10.29 11.03
CA THR A 328 9.05 9.23 10.37
C THR A 328 10.47 9.06 10.94
N SER A 329 10.83 9.80 12.00
CA SER A 329 12.18 9.72 12.58
C SER A 329 12.50 8.30 13.07
N LEU A 330 13.78 7.93 12.97
CA LEU A 330 14.31 6.65 13.44
C LEU A 330 15.08 6.78 14.77
N THR A 331 15.09 7.95 15.37
CA THR A 331 15.92 8.26 16.55
C THR A 331 15.34 7.75 17.87
N GLY A 332 14.03 7.50 17.94
CA GLY A 332 13.33 7.04 19.14
C GLY A 332 13.69 5.60 19.54
N ALA A 333 13.56 5.24 20.82
CA ALA A 333 13.82 3.89 21.33
C ALA A 333 12.98 2.82 20.62
N THR A 334 11.68 3.08 20.44
CA THR A 334 10.76 2.17 19.71
C THR A 334 11.23 1.91 18.27
N ALA A 335 11.67 2.95 17.57
CA ALA A 335 12.16 2.80 16.19
C ALA A 335 13.43 1.93 16.15
N ARG A 336 14.38 2.15 17.07
CA ARG A 336 15.60 1.33 17.17
C ARG A 336 15.30 -0.14 17.44
N ILE A 337 14.40 -0.43 18.39
CA ILE A 337 13.98 -1.82 18.73
C ILE A 337 13.37 -2.49 17.50
N ARG A 338 12.45 -1.81 16.80
CA ARG A 338 11.78 -2.36 15.61
C ARG A 338 12.73 -2.59 14.45
N CYS A 339 13.63 -1.65 14.19
CA CYS A 339 14.66 -1.80 13.17
C CYS A 339 15.60 -2.96 13.47
N ALA A 340 16.09 -3.07 14.72
CA ALA A 340 16.94 -4.17 15.15
C ALA A 340 16.23 -5.54 15.02
N ALA A 341 14.94 -5.61 15.38
CA ALA A 341 14.15 -6.83 15.27
C ALA A 341 14.01 -7.34 13.83
N LEU A 342 13.94 -6.47 12.83
CA LEU A 342 13.92 -6.86 11.41
C LEU A 342 15.24 -7.55 11.00
N VAL A 343 16.37 -6.96 11.36
CA VAL A 343 17.71 -7.51 11.08
C VAL A 343 17.90 -8.84 11.80
N GLN A 344 17.58 -8.90 13.09
CA GLN A 344 17.68 -10.11 13.90
C GLN A 344 16.80 -11.23 13.33
N ARG A 345 15.60 -10.90 12.85
CA ARG A 345 14.71 -11.89 12.24
C ARG A 345 15.31 -12.46 10.96
N TYR A 346 15.87 -11.62 10.10
CA TYR A 346 16.53 -12.07 8.89
C TYR A 346 17.72 -12.99 9.22
N GLU A 347 18.56 -12.61 10.16
CA GLU A 347 19.72 -13.42 10.60
C GLU A 347 19.27 -14.78 11.19
N THR A 348 18.13 -14.82 11.89
CA THR A 348 17.55 -16.08 12.39
C THR A 348 17.12 -17.01 11.26
N LEU A 349 16.58 -16.46 10.17
CA LEU A 349 16.09 -17.23 9.02
C LEU A 349 17.24 -17.66 8.09
N PHE A 350 18.22 -16.77 7.89
CA PHE A 350 19.31 -16.90 6.92
C PHE A 350 20.67 -16.51 7.54
N PRO A 351 21.22 -17.36 8.43
CA PRO A 351 22.44 -17.01 9.17
C PRO A 351 23.63 -16.68 8.28
N GLY A 352 24.19 -15.48 8.44
CA GLY A 352 25.39 -15.02 7.73
C GLY A 352 25.21 -14.79 6.22
N VAL A 353 23.99 -14.78 5.70
CA VAL A 353 23.72 -14.57 4.26
C VAL A 353 23.83 -13.11 3.86
N ALA A 354 23.46 -12.17 4.75
CA ALA A 354 23.56 -10.74 4.48
C ALA A 354 24.53 -10.03 5.44
N ASP A 355 24.92 -8.82 5.08
CA ASP A 355 25.69 -7.95 5.95
C ASP A 355 24.77 -7.22 6.93
N THR A 356 24.84 -7.61 8.19
CA THR A 356 24.06 -7.03 9.27
C THR A 356 24.77 -5.89 10.01
N THR A 357 25.99 -5.54 9.61
CA THR A 357 26.78 -4.49 10.27
C THR A 357 26.41 -3.11 9.82
N GLU A 358 25.96 -2.95 8.56
CA GLU A 358 25.58 -1.66 7.95
C GLU A 358 24.17 -1.72 7.36
N PRO A 359 23.12 -1.91 8.18
CA PRO A 359 21.75 -1.94 7.69
C PRO A 359 21.29 -0.54 7.29
N HIS A 360 20.72 -0.40 6.09
CA HIS A 360 20.03 0.83 5.71
C HIS A 360 18.59 0.78 6.23
N PHE A 361 18.31 1.52 7.30
CA PHE A 361 16.99 1.62 7.90
C PHE A 361 16.15 2.73 7.26
N TRP A 362 14.87 2.48 7.15
CA TRP A 362 13.91 3.46 6.69
C TRP A 362 12.56 3.31 7.40
N ALA A 363 11.81 4.41 7.47
CA ALA A 363 10.43 4.41 7.92
C ALA A 363 9.54 5.26 7.00
N GLY A 364 8.32 4.78 6.74
CA GLY A 364 7.33 5.48 5.93
C GLY A 364 5.92 5.36 6.47
N LEU A 365 5.03 6.21 5.97
CA LEU A 365 3.67 6.37 6.43
C LEU A 365 2.68 5.73 5.46
N ARG A 366 2.18 4.55 5.77
CA ARG A 366 1.10 3.92 5.02
C ARG A 366 -0.18 4.73 5.18
N PRO A 367 -0.83 5.17 4.10
CA PRO A 367 -2.07 5.95 4.17
C PRO A 367 -3.27 5.02 4.45
N SER A 368 -3.45 4.64 5.72
CA SER A 368 -4.43 3.63 6.11
C SER A 368 -5.83 4.20 6.25
N THR A 369 -6.78 3.59 5.55
CA THR A 369 -8.22 3.80 5.72
C THR A 369 -8.80 2.73 6.68
N PRO A 370 -9.91 2.98 7.37
CA PRO A 370 -10.47 2.02 8.31
C PRO A 370 -10.94 0.71 7.70
N ASP A 371 -11.34 0.73 6.44
CA ASP A 371 -11.83 -0.41 5.65
C ASP A 371 -10.78 -0.95 4.67
N ASN A 372 -9.58 -0.37 4.67
CA ASN A 372 -8.48 -0.62 3.72
C ASN A 372 -8.80 -0.27 2.25
N LEU A 373 -9.97 0.28 1.93
CA LEU A 373 -10.29 0.72 0.58
C LEU A 373 -9.69 2.08 0.28
N PRO A 374 -8.99 2.27 -0.86
CA PRO A 374 -8.52 3.57 -1.28
C PRO A 374 -9.65 4.47 -1.77
N TYR A 375 -9.45 5.77 -1.70
CA TYR A 375 -10.29 6.77 -2.33
C TYR A 375 -9.83 6.95 -3.78
N ILE A 376 -10.60 6.46 -4.73
CA ILE A 376 -10.37 6.61 -6.18
C ILE A 376 -11.60 7.25 -6.81
N GLY A 377 -11.46 8.37 -7.50
CA GLY A 377 -12.56 9.04 -8.19
C GLY A 377 -12.73 10.51 -7.83
N ARG A 378 -13.88 11.09 -8.18
CA ARG A 378 -14.17 12.53 -8.01
C ARG A 378 -14.45 12.88 -6.55
N SER A 379 -13.92 14.00 -6.08
CA SER A 379 -14.31 14.59 -4.80
C SER A 379 -15.63 15.36 -4.91
N ARG A 380 -16.04 16.03 -3.81
CA ARG A 380 -17.18 16.96 -3.84
C ARG A 380 -16.91 18.22 -4.68
N LEU A 381 -15.65 18.58 -4.93
CA LEU A 381 -15.29 19.65 -5.85
C LEU A 381 -15.13 19.03 -7.25
N PRO A 382 -15.85 19.54 -8.27
CA PRO A 382 -16.01 18.85 -9.55
C PRO A 382 -14.71 18.66 -10.34
N ASN A 383 -13.69 19.50 -10.09
CA ASN A 383 -12.38 19.43 -10.73
C ASN A 383 -11.26 18.91 -9.81
N LEU A 384 -11.62 18.33 -8.66
CA LEU A 384 -10.65 17.66 -7.75
C LEU A 384 -10.94 16.17 -7.65
N TRP A 385 -9.96 15.38 -8.02
CA TRP A 385 -9.98 13.93 -8.01
C TRP A 385 -9.10 13.38 -6.89
N LEU A 386 -9.44 12.20 -6.41
CA LEU A 386 -8.76 11.51 -5.34
C LEU A 386 -8.14 10.22 -5.88
N ASN A 387 -6.88 9.96 -5.55
CA ASN A 387 -6.24 8.67 -5.72
C ASN A 387 -5.28 8.45 -4.55
N THR A 388 -5.81 7.99 -3.41
CA THR A 388 -5.08 7.99 -2.14
C THR A 388 -5.69 6.98 -1.15
N GLY A 389 -4.99 6.72 -0.03
CA GLY A 389 -5.56 5.86 1.01
C GLY A 389 -5.31 4.36 0.80
N HIS A 390 -4.31 3.96 0.01
CA HIS A 390 -4.03 2.57 -0.38
C HIS A 390 -3.43 1.69 0.75
N GLY A 391 -3.22 2.24 1.93
CA GLY A 391 -2.72 1.49 3.08
C GLY A 391 -1.41 0.75 2.80
N THR A 392 -1.40 -0.55 3.05
CA THR A 392 -0.25 -1.43 2.78
C THR A 392 -0.15 -1.90 1.32
N LEU A 393 -1.19 -1.69 0.53
CA LEU A 393 -1.32 -2.26 -0.82
C LEU A 393 -1.00 -1.26 -1.94
N GLY A 394 -0.38 -0.11 -1.61
CA GLY A 394 -0.09 0.95 -2.58
C GLY A 394 0.77 0.48 -3.76
N TRP A 395 1.73 -0.42 -3.55
CA TRP A 395 2.51 -1.00 -4.63
C TRP A 395 1.66 -1.98 -5.47
N THR A 396 0.92 -2.87 -4.83
CA THR A 396 0.00 -3.81 -5.49
C THR A 396 -1.07 -3.10 -6.32
N HIS A 397 -1.64 -2.01 -5.81
CA HIS A 397 -2.78 -1.31 -6.43
C HIS A 397 -2.37 -0.13 -7.33
N GLY A 398 -1.09 0.28 -7.34
CA GLY A 398 -0.66 1.56 -7.91
C GLY A 398 -0.97 1.73 -9.39
N ALA A 399 -0.60 0.76 -10.21
CA ALA A 399 -0.82 0.81 -11.66
C ALA A 399 -2.32 0.88 -12.00
N GLY A 400 -3.12 -0.03 -11.42
CA GLY A 400 -4.55 -0.10 -11.72
C GLY A 400 -5.35 1.07 -11.16
N SER A 401 -5.02 1.60 -9.97
CA SER A 401 -5.71 2.78 -9.47
C SER A 401 -5.42 4.02 -10.32
N GLY A 402 -4.19 4.12 -10.85
CA GLY A 402 -3.83 5.16 -11.81
C GLY A 402 -4.60 5.05 -13.11
N GLN A 403 -4.69 3.84 -13.68
CA GLN A 403 -5.46 3.56 -14.89
C GLN A 403 -6.95 3.86 -14.69
N ALA A 404 -7.55 3.31 -13.64
CA ALA A 404 -8.97 3.50 -13.36
C ALA A 404 -9.33 4.99 -13.19
N LEU A 405 -8.47 5.76 -12.49
CA LEU A 405 -8.72 7.19 -12.34
C LEU A 405 -8.61 7.93 -13.68
N ALA A 406 -7.62 7.62 -14.50
CA ALA A 406 -7.44 8.25 -15.81
C ALA A 406 -8.63 7.93 -16.74
N GLU A 407 -9.15 6.70 -16.72
CA GLU A 407 -10.36 6.31 -17.44
C GLU A 407 -11.59 7.13 -16.99
N LEU A 408 -11.81 7.23 -15.66
CA LEU A 408 -12.90 8.05 -15.09
C LEU A 408 -12.79 9.53 -15.47
N MET A 409 -11.60 10.10 -15.42
CA MET A 409 -11.35 11.51 -15.78
C MET A 409 -11.59 11.76 -17.29
N SER A 410 -11.44 10.73 -18.12
CA SER A 410 -11.69 10.76 -19.57
C SER A 410 -13.14 10.35 -19.94
N GLY A 411 -14.03 10.20 -18.94
CA GLY A 411 -15.42 9.83 -19.15
C GLY A 411 -15.65 8.37 -19.49
N GLN A 412 -14.64 7.51 -19.28
CA GLN A 412 -14.74 6.06 -19.50
C GLN A 412 -15.09 5.35 -18.18
N ARG A 413 -15.75 4.20 -18.28
CA ARG A 413 -16.02 3.35 -17.11
C ARG A 413 -14.95 2.27 -17.01
N PRO A 414 -14.17 2.23 -15.91
CA PRO A 414 -13.19 1.16 -15.70
C PRO A 414 -13.85 -0.22 -15.70
N ALA A 415 -13.20 -1.21 -16.32
CA ALA A 415 -13.64 -2.61 -16.32
C ALA A 415 -13.34 -3.26 -14.95
N LEU A 416 -13.78 -2.63 -13.88
CA LEU A 416 -13.47 -2.97 -12.49
C LEU A 416 -14.72 -2.81 -11.63
N GLN A 417 -15.06 -3.85 -10.85
CA GLN A 417 -16.09 -3.77 -9.81
C GLN A 417 -15.50 -3.17 -8.54
N PHE A 418 -15.60 -1.86 -8.44
CA PHE A 418 -15.07 -1.09 -7.31
C PHE A 418 -15.97 0.12 -7.02
N GLY A 419 -16.09 0.49 -5.74
CA GLY A 419 -16.84 1.67 -5.32
C GLY A 419 -16.04 2.95 -5.50
N PHE A 420 -16.10 3.55 -6.67
CA PHE A 420 -15.42 4.81 -6.96
C PHE A 420 -16.04 6.00 -6.21
N CYS A 421 -15.22 7.00 -5.88
CA CYS A 421 -15.69 8.30 -5.44
C CYS A 421 -16.37 9.04 -6.61
N GLY A 422 -17.58 9.51 -6.40
CA GLY A 422 -18.32 10.20 -7.46
C GLY A 422 -19.46 11.02 -6.91
N ASP A 423 -20.47 11.30 -7.73
CA ASP A 423 -21.60 12.16 -7.45
C ASP A 423 -22.50 11.70 -6.29
N ALA A 424 -22.35 10.44 -5.86
CA ALA A 424 -23.07 9.84 -4.74
C ALA A 424 -22.30 9.89 -3.39
N LEU A 425 -21.22 10.65 -3.26
CA LEU A 425 -20.53 10.80 -1.98
C LEU A 425 -21.45 11.57 -0.99
N PRO A 426 -21.94 10.95 0.10
CA PRO A 426 -22.67 11.69 1.12
C PRO A 426 -21.76 12.76 1.72
N ALA A 427 -22.34 13.92 2.08
CA ALA A 427 -21.63 15.08 2.63
C ALA A 427 -20.81 14.79 3.89
N ALA A 428 -21.07 13.70 4.57
CA ALA A 428 -20.27 13.15 5.67
C ALA A 428 -20.24 11.63 5.56
N ARG A 429 -19.06 11.05 5.36
CA ARG A 429 -18.85 9.63 5.59
C ARG A 429 -18.41 9.39 7.02
N PRO A 430 -19.19 8.70 7.84
CA PRO A 430 -18.68 8.19 9.12
C PRO A 430 -17.70 7.04 8.88
N SER A 431 -17.87 6.31 7.79
CA SER A 431 -17.00 5.24 7.29
C SER A 431 -17.05 5.23 5.78
N CYS A 432 -16.04 4.72 5.09
CA CYS A 432 -16.00 4.61 3.64
C CYS A 432 -17.07 3.62 3.13
N ALA A 433 -18.34 3.98 3.23
CA ALA A 433 -19.42 3.23 2.62
C ALA A 433 -19.50 3.59 1.14
N TRP A 434 -18.78 2.86 0.32
CA TRP A 434 -18.94 2.88 -1.12
C TRP A 434 -20.23 2.13 -1.43
N ALA A 435 -21.27 2.83 -1.87
CA ALA A 435 -22.49 2.20 -2.32
C ALA A 435 -22.19 1.45 -3.63
N LEU A 436 -22.00 0.14 -3.54
CA LEU A 436 -22.25 -0.72 -4.68
C LEU A 436 -23.76 -0.77 -4.89
N PRO A 437 -24.27 -0.73 -6.13
CA PRO A 437 -25.66 -1.08 -6.40
C PRO A 437 -25.89 -2.50 -5.85
N CYS A 438 -26.77 -2.60 -4.86
CA CYS A 438 -27.08 -3.83 -4.16
C CYS A 438 -28.11 -4.65 -4.96
N ASP A 439 -27.87 -4.95 -6.24
CA ASP A 439 -28.74 -5.83 -6.99
C ASP A 439 -27.92 -6.79 -7.83
N GLN A 440 -28.18 -8.06 -7.57
CA GLN A 440 -27.73 -9.29 -8.21
C GLN A 440 -26.42 -9.91 -7.68
N ALA A 441 -26.57 -10.67 -6.61
CA ALA A 441 -26.09 -12.04 -6.42
C ALA A 441 -26.17 -12.44 -4.93
N ALA A 442 -27.36 -12.67 -4.44
CA ALA A 442 -27.54 -13.49 -3.25
C ALA A 442 -27.39 -14.98 -3.64
N ALA A 443 -26.16 -15.39 -3.94
CA ALA A 443 -25.78 -16.78 -3.78
C ALA A 443 -25.27 -16.90 -2.33
N ALA A 444 -25.87 -17.79 -1.54
CA ALA A 444 -25.53 -18.04 -0.15
C ALA A 444 -24.03 -18.38 -0.02
N ILE A 445 -23.24 -17.39 0.39
CA ILE A 445 -21.83 -17.58 0.69
C ILE A 445 -21.73 -17.68 2.20
N THR A 446 -21.31 -18.83 2.67
CA THR A 446 -21.01 -19.08 4.10
C THR A 446 -19.96 -18.04 4.55
N PRO A 447 -20.12 -17.37 5.71
CA PRO A 447 -19.15 -16.38 6.17
C PRO A 447 -17.76 -17.01 6.31
N PRO A 448 -16.69 -16.26 5.99
CA PRO A 448 -15.33 -16.77 6.11
C PRO A 448 -14.99 -17.11 7.57
N PRO A 449 -14.17 -18.13 7.81
CA PRO A 449 -13.68 -18.45 9.14
C PRO A 449 -12.92 -17.26 9.73
N ARG A 450 -13.03 -17.06 11.04
CA ARG A 450 -12.35 -15.98 11.77
C ARG A 450 -10.84 -16.07 11.55
N GLN A 451 -10.28 -15.05 10.91
CA GLN A 451 -8.83 -14.95 10.76
C GLN A 451 -8.18 -14.60 12.09
N THR A 452 -7.11 -15.31 12.41
CA THR A 452 -6.30 -15.04 13.59
C THR A 452 -5.01 -14.35 13.15
N TRP A 453 -4.75 -13.14 13.66
CA TRP A 453 -3.43 -12.52 13.58
C TRP A 453 -2.52 -13.19 14.61
N PRO A 454 -1.23 -13.33 14.34
CA PRO A 454 -0.31 -13.91 15.32
C PRO A 454 -0.21 -13.05 16.58
N SER A 455 -0.08 -13.71 17.71
CA SER A 455 0.18 -13.12 19.03
C SER A 455 1.60 -12.61 19.18
#